data_25b1b3c06003a9b437132d7bb972a3ae
#
_entry.id   25b1b3c06003a9b437132d7bb972a3ae
#
_cell.length_a   1.000
_cell.length_b   1.000
_cell.length_c   1.000
_cell.angle_alpha   90.00
_cell.angle_beta   90.00
_cell.angle_gamma   90.00
#
_symmetry.space_group_name_H-M   'P 1'
#
loop_
_entity.id
_entity.type
_entity.pdbx_description
1 polymer ?
#
loop_
_entity_poly.entity_id
_entity_poly.type
_entity_poly.pdbx_seq_one_letter_code
_entity_poly.pdbx_strand_id
1 'polypeptide(L)'
;MMKTTVHIISHSHWDREWYQSFESHRMKLIELVDNILDKAENDPEFGGFFLDGQVIAIDDYLEIRPEKRAQVEKCIREGKVQTGPWYILQDEFLTSGEACVRNLQVGMQEAEQYGAVGNVGYFPDAFGNAGQMPQVLKQAGMDAVVFGRGVKPIGPNNEVTGGQYESTYSEMMWASPDGTKLPGILFANWYNNGVEIPVDEAEAKVYWDKKLADARKFAATHQLLMMNGCDHQPLQKDITCLLYTSDAADD
;
A
#
# COMPACT_ATOMS: atom_id res chain seq x y z
N MET A 1 -4.04 2.11 -30.36
CA MET A 1 -4.09 2.80 -29.05
C MET A 1 -3.01 2.21 -28.17
N MET A 2 -2.37 2.99 -27.28
CA MET A 2 -1.44 2.40 -26.32
C MET A 2 -2.25 1.61 -25.28
N LYS A 3 -1.82 0.38 -24.97
CA LYS A 3 -2.48 -0.50 -24.00
C LYS A 3 -2.35 0.12 -22.59
N THR A 4 -3.43 0.17 -21.84
CA THR A 4 -3.41 0.55 -20.40
C THR A 4 -3.07 -0.69 -19.58
N THR A 5 -2.13 -0.55 -18.64
CA THR A 5 -1.81 -1.61 -17.67
C THR A 5 -2.40 -1.24 -16.32
N VAL A 6 -3.10 -2.17 -15.70
CA VAL A 6 -3.69 -2.01 -14.37
C VAL A 6 -2.89 -2.86 -13.38
N HIS A 7 -2.35 -2.22 -12.36
CA HIS A 7 -1.64 -2.88 -11.27
C HIS A 7 -2.59 -2.99 -10.08
N ILE A 8 -2.89 -4.20 -9.65
CA ILE A 8 -3.77 -4.45 -8.51
C ILE A 8 -2.92 -4.95 -7.36
N ILE A 9 -2.94 -4.22 -6.25
CA ILE A 9 -2.17 -4.53 -5.04
C ILE A 9 -3.12 -4.88 -3.91
N SER A 10 -3.14 -6.14 -3.51
CA SER A 10 -3.86 -6.54 -2.29
C SER A 10 -3.13 -6.01 -1.07
N HIS A 11 -3.86 -5.33 -0.19
CA HIS A 11 -3.28 -4.72 1.01
C HIS A 11 -4.32 -4.58 2.13
N SER A 12 -3.85 -4.17 3.30
CA SER A 12 -4.71 -3.66 4.38
C SER A 12 -3.97 -2.52 5.07
N HIS A 13 -4.61 -1.37 5.23
CA HIS A 13 -4.08 -0.32 6.10
C HIS A 13 -4.27 -0.74 7.55
N TRP A 14 -3.19 -0.63 8.36
CA TRP A 14 -3.18 -1.23 9.68
C TRP A 14 -2.82 -0.23 10.76
N ASP A 15 -3.86 0.33 11.41
CA ASP A 15 -3.70 1.03 12.68
C ASP A 15 -3.60 0.00 13.80
N ARG A 16 -2.53 0.05 14.60
CA ARG A 16 -2.35 -0.85 15.74
C ARG A 16 -3.39 -0.60 16.84
N GLU A 17 -3.85 0.64 16.95
CA GLU A 17 -4.88 1.07 17.89
C GLU A 17 -5.63 2.27 17.30
N TRP A 18 -6.95 2.21 17.25
CA TRP A 18 -7.80 3.30 16.75
C TRP A 18 -9.20 3.18 17.36
N TYR A 19 -10.20 2.60 16.63
CA TYR A 19 -11.57 2.41 17.13
C TYR A 19 -11.73 1.16 18.01
N GLN A 20 -10.71 0.35 18.13
CA GLN A 20 -10.58 -0.78 19.04
C GLN A 20 -9.24 -0.71 19.74
N SER A 21 -9.10 -1.41 20.87
CA SER A 21 -7.83 -1.54 21.56
C SER A 21 -6.80 -2.33 20.74
N PHE A 22 -5.52 -2.13 21.03
CA PHE A 22 -4.42 -2.84 20.40
C PHE A 22 -4.65 -4.36 20.32
N GLU A 23 -5.01 -4.99 21.44
CA GLU A 23 -5.22 -6.44 21.46
C GLU A 23 -6.40 -6.91 20.60
N SER A 24 -7.45 -6.09 20.48
CA SER A 24 -8.58 -6.40 19.61
C SER A 24 -8.19 -6.30 18.12
N HIS A 25 -7.37 -5.30 17.76
CA HIS A 25 -6.82 -5.21 16.41
C HIS A 25 -5.81 -6.31 16.14
N ARG A 26 -4.95 -6.67 17.11
CA ARG A 26 -3.98 -7.75 16.97
C ARG A 26 -4.64 -9.11 16.70
N MET A 27 -5.78 -9.39 17.33
CA MET A 27 -6.55 -10.61 17.01
C MET A 27 -6.95 -10.67 15.53
N LYS A 28 -7.41 -9.56 14.97
CA LYS A 28 -7.72 -9.47 13.53
C LYS A 28 -6.48 -9.58 12.64
N LEU A 29 -5.36 -9.01 13.09
CA LEU A 29 -4.07 -9.13 12.38
C LEU A 29 -3.63 -10.59 12.28
N ILE A 30 -3.77 -11.37 13.36
CA ILE A 30 -3.45 -12.80 13.36
C ILE A 30 -4.29 -13.53 12.30
N GLU A 31 -5.59 -13.27 12.25
CA GLU A 31 -6.47 -13.87 11.25
C GLU A 31 -6.10 -13.44 9.83
N LEU A 32 -5.80 -12.16 9.63
CA LEU A 32 -5.36 -11.64 8.33
C LEU A 32 -4.09 -12.34 7.85
N VAL A 33 -3.05 -12.38 8.69
CA VAL A 33 -1.76 -12.97 8.31
C VAL A 33 -1.88 -14.49 8.12
N ASP A 34 -2.61 -15.20 8.99
CA ASP A 34 -2.88 -16.64 8.82
C ASP A 34 -3.56 -16.91 7.45
N ASN A 35 -4.54 -16.10 7.03
CA ASN A 35 -5.20 -16.22 5.72
C ASN A 35 -4.25 -15.90 4.54
N ILE A 36 -3.36 -14.92 4.69
CA ILE A 36 -2.35 -14.59 3.67
C ILE A 36 -1.37 -15.75 3.49
N LEU A 37 -0.86 -16.31 4.59
CA LEU A 37 0.07 -17.43 4.56
C LEU A 37 -0.57 -18.68 3.96
N ASP A 38 -1.81 -18.98 4.32
CA ASP A 38 -2.58 -20.09 3.75
C ASP A 38 -2.77 -19.92 2.24
N LYS A 39 -3.18 -18.72 1.80
CA LYS A 39 -3.35 -18.44 0.37
C LYS A 39 -2.02 -18.51 -0.38
N ALA A 40 -0.94 -17.99 0.18
CA ALA A 40 0.40 -18.06 -0.44
C ALA A 40 0.89 -19.51 -0.61
N GLU A 41 0.51 -20.42 0.29
CA GLU A 41 0.86 -21.83 0.23
C GLU A 41 0.02 -22.62 -0.77
N ASN A 42 -1.28 -22.32 -0.84
CA ASN A 42 -2.26 -23.11 -1.58
C ASN A 42 -2.64 -22.55 -2.97
N ASP A 43 -2.25 -21.31 -3.26
CA ASP A 43 -2.54 -20.65 -4.54
C ASP A 43 -1.24 -20.14 -5.19
N PRO A 44 -0.65 -20.89 -6.13
CA PRO A 44 0.60 -20.50 -6.79
C PRO A 44 0.48 -19.22 -7.62
N GLU A 45 -0.74 -18.86 -8.05
CA GLU A 45 -1.00 -17.66 -8.84
C GLU A 45 -1.25 -16.42 -7.98
N PHE A 46 -1.34 -16.59 -6.67
CA PHE A 46 -1.46 -15.45 -5.75
C PHE A 46 -0.27 -14.51 -5.90
N GLY A 47 -0.53 -13.28 -6.33
CA GLY A 47 0.50 -12.26 -6.59
C GLY A 47 1.21 -11.75 -5.35
N GLY A 48 0.58 -11.85 -4.18
CA GLY A 48 1.10 -11.42 -2.89
C GLY A 48 0.20 -10.40 -2.20
N PHE A 49 0.61 -10.01 -1.00
CA PHE A 49 -0.08 -9.05 -0.14
C PHE A 49 0.90 -8.01 0.41
N PHE A 50 0.55 -6.76 0.29
CA PHE A 50 1.32 -5.65 0.84
C PHE A 50 0.81 -5.31 2.25
N LEU A 51 1.64 -5.59 3.23
CA LEU A 51 1.33 -5.39 4.65
C LEU A 51 1.71 -3.96 5.08
N ASP A 52 1.01 -3.01 4.51
CA ASP A 52 0.95 -1.58 4.86
C ASP A 52 2.28 -0.81 4.98
N GLY A 53 3.36 -1.35 4.40
CA GLY A 53 4.66 -0.68 4.45
C GLY A 53 5.28 -0.55 5.85
N GLN A 54 4.80 -1.31 6.85
CA GLN A 54 5.29 -1.28 8.23
C GLN A 54 5.62 -2.68 8.76
N VAL A 55 6.80 -2.82 9.37
CA VAL A 55 7.30 -4.12 9.83
C VAL A 55 6.68 -4.57 11.14
N ILE A 56 6.27 -3.63 11.99
CA ILE A 56 5.71 -3.91 13.31
C ILE A 56 4.53 -4.89 13.26
N ALA A 57 3.78 -4.93 12.16
CA ALA A 57 2.69 -5.89 11.99
C ALA A 57 3.19 -7.34 11.98
N ILE A 58 4.40 -7.59 11.44
CA ILE A 58 5.03 -8.91 11.48
C ILE A 58 5.49 -9.24 12.90
N ASP A 59 6.06 -8.29 13.62
CA ASP A 59 6.48 -8.49 15.02
C ASP A 59 5.28 -8.80 15.91
N ASP A 60 4.18 -8.02 15.79
CA ASP A 60 2.94 -8.22 16.53
C ASP A 60 2.31 -9.60 16.25
N TYR A 61 2.41 -10.07 15.01
CA TYR A 61 1.95 -11.40 14.62
C TYR A 61 2.85 -12.50 15.22
N LEU A 62 4.17 -12.37 15.07
CA LEU A 62 5.12 -13.39 15.51
C LEU A 62 5.28 -13.45 17.03
N GLU A 63 4.92 -12.42 17.77
CA GLU A 63 4.80 -12.49 19.24
C GLU A 63 3.78 -13.55 19.67
N ILE A 64 2.70 -13.70 18.92
CA ILE A 64 1.60 -14.65 19.22
C ILE A 64 1.79 -15.99 18.48
N ARG A 65 2.39 -15.96 17.28
CA ARG A 65 2.60 -17.11 16.39
C ARG A 65 4.09 -17.35 16.09
N PRO A 66 4.95 -17.52 17.11
CA PRO A 66 6.39 -17.67 16.90
C PRO A 66 6.74 -18.88 16.03
N GLU A 67 5.93 -19.93 16.04
CA GLU A 67 6.08 -21.13 15.21
C GLU A 67 5.93 -20.86 13.71
N LYS A 68 5.30 -19.74 13.34
CA LYS A 68 5.08 -19.33 11.95
C LYS A 68 6.26 -18.55 11.34
N ARG A 69 7.29 -18.21 12.11
CA ARG A 69 8.41 -17.38 11.65
C ARG A 69 9.00 -17.86 10.32
N ALA A 70 9.32 -19.14 10.22
CA ALA A 70 9.94 -19.70 9.01
C ALA A 70 9.03 -19.58 7.78
N GLN A 71 7.69 -19.73 7.96
CA GLN A 71 6.71 -19.57 6.89
C GLN A 71 6.59 -18.11 6.45
N VAL A 72 6.54 -17.17 7.41
CA VAL A 72 6.51 -15.72 7.15
C VAL A 72 7.74 -15.30 6.37
N GLU A 73 8.94 -15.65 6.83
CA GLU A 73 10.20 -15.32 6.16
C GLU A 73 10.29 -15.92 4.75
N LYS A 74 9.77 -17.14 4.55
CA LYS A 74 9.68 -17.75 3.22
C LYS A 74 8.78 -16.91 2.32
N CYS A 75 7.56 -16.57 2.77
CA CYS A 75 6.61 -15.77 1.99
C CYS A 75 7.15 -14.37 1.65
N ILE A 76 7.91 -13.76 2.58
CA ILE A 76 8.57 -12.48 2.33
C ILE A 76 9.65 -12.61 1.25
N ARG A 77 10.52 -13.59 1.34
CA ARG A 77 11.58 -13.83 0.34
C ARG A 77 11.03 -14.18 -1.05
N GLU A 78 9.87 -14.83 -1.10
CA GLU A 78 9.16 -15.16 -2.35
C GLU A 78 8.30 -14.01 -2.89
N GLY A 79 8.26 -12.86 -2.19
CA GLY A 79 7.46 -11.69 -2.57
C GLY A 79 5.95 -11.86 -2.34
N LYS A 80 5.52 -12.95 -1.70
CA LYS A 80 4.10 -13.20 -1.36
C LYS A 80 3.61 -12.35 -0.18
N VAL A 81 4.52 -11.91 0.68
CA VAL A 81 4.26 -10.90 1.71
C VAL A 81 5.29 -9.79 1.52
N GLN A 82 4.81 -8.56 1.43
CA GLN A 82 5.65 -7.37 1.30
C GLN A 82 5.43 -6.48 2.51
N THR A 83 6.51 -5.98 3.12
CA THR A 83 6.49 -5.14 4.32
C THR A 83 7.64 -4.13 4.28
N GLY A 84 7.61 -3.13 5.20
CA GLY A 84 8.59 -2.04 5.20
C GLY A 84 8.32 -1.00 4.11
N PRO A 85 9.02 0.12 4.08
CA PRO A 85 10.32 0.38 4.73
C PRO A 85 10.24 0.85 6.19
N TRP A 86 9.07 1.24 6.68
CA TRP A 86 8.89 1.79 8.02
C TRP A 86 8.88 0.67 9.08
N TYR A 87 9.35 1.00 10.29
CA TYR A 87 9.05 0.16 11.45
C TYR A 87 7.56 0.24 11.78
N ILE A 88 7.05 1.47 11.90
CA ILE A 88 5.64 1.78 12.08
C ILE A 88 5.27 3.02 11.27
N LEU A 89 4.07 3.06 10.69
CA LEU A 89 3.56 4.28 10.07
C LEU A 89 3.37 5.39 11.10
N GLN A 90 3.67 6.61 10.71
CA GLN A 90 3.66 7.77 11.59
C GLN A 90 3.08 8.99 10.89
N ASP A 91 2.55 9.92 11.69
CA ASP A 91 2.29 11.30 11.26
C ASP A 91 3.55 12.13 11.45
N GLU A 92 4.18 12.55 10.36
CA GLU A 92 5.49 13.18 10.35
C GLU A 92 5.53 14.51 11.13
N PHE A 93 4.41 15.26 11.15
CA PHE A 93 4.32 16.52 11.89
C PHE A 93 4.08 16.34 13.39
N LEU A 94 3.76 15.13 13.85
CA LEU A 94 3.60 14.81 15.27
C LEU A 94 4.86 14.18 15.88
N THR A 95 5.82 13.77 15.06
CA THR A 95 7.08 13.19 15.48
C THR A 95 8.24 14.14 15.17
N SER A 96 9.38 13.97 15.86
CA SER A 96 10.58 14.71 15.51
C SER A 96 11.23 14.16 14.24
N GLY A 97 11.99 14.99 13.51
CA GLY A 97 12.73 14.53 12.34
C GLY A 97 13.70 13.37 12.66
N GLU A 98 14.33 13.39 13.84
CA GLU A 98 15.18 12.28 14.31
C GLU A 98 14.37 11.00 14.52
N ALA A 99 13.18 11.09 15.11
CA ALA A 99 12.30 9.93 15.28
C ALA A 99 11.88 9.34 13.92
N CYS A 100 11.57 10.20 12.94
CA CYS A 100 11.23 9.80 11.60
C CYS A 100 12.38 9.03 10.91
N VAL A 101 13.61 9.55 10.98
CA VAL A 101 14.80 8.88 10.41
C VAL A 101 15.06 7.55 11.11
N ARG A 102 14.95 7.51 12.46
CA ARG A 102 15.13 6.26 13.22
C ARG A 102 14.08 5.22 12.90
N ASN A 103 12.82 5.63 12.78
CA ASN A 103 11.73 4.76 12.39
C ASN A 103 12.02 4.08 11.04
N LEU A 104 12.48 4.85 10.04
CA LEU A 104 12.90 4.31 8.75
C LEU A 104 14.08 3.35 8.86
N GLN A 105 15.13 3.73 9.60
CA GLN A 105 16.32 2.89 9.80
C GLN A 105 15.99 1.55 10.46
N VAL A 106 15.21 1.58 11.55
CA VAL A 106 14.78 0.37 12.26
C VAL A 106 13.91 -0.49 11.35
N GLY A 107 12.94 0.12 10.67
CA GLY A 107 12.06 -0.60 9.75
C GLY A 107 12.82 -1.32 8.64
N MET A 108 13.79 -0.66 8.02
CA MET A 108 14.63 -1.28 6.99
C MET A 108 15.49 -2.42 7.55
N GLN A 109 16.10 -2.25 8.74
CA GLN A 109 16.90 -3.27 9.39
C GLN A 109 16.07 -4.51 9.75
N GLU A 110 14.88 -4.31 10.30
CA GLU A 110 13.97 -5.41 10.65
C GLU A 110 13.42 -6.10 9.39
N ALA A 111 13.02 -5.32 8.36
CA ALA A 111 12.57 -5.88 7.08
C ALA A 111 13.65 -6.75 6.43
N GLU A 112 14.92 -6.33 6.47
CA GLU A 112 16.05 -7.09 5.95
C GLU A 112 16.26 -8.42 6.68
N GLN A 113 16.05 -8.47 8.01
CA GLN A 113 16.12 -9.70 8.79
C GLN A 113 15.06 -10.72 8.35
N TYR A 114 13.88 -10.27 7.94
CA TYR A 114 12.85 -11.13 7.38
C TYR A 114 13.08 -11.48 5.91
N GLY A 115 13.99 -10.79 5.23
CA GLY A 115 14.31 -10.98 3.81
C GLY A 115 13.58 -10.02 2.87
N ALA A 116 12.94 -8.98 3.40
CA ALA A 116 12.30 -7.95 2.59
C ALA A 116 13.31 -6.91 2.09
N VAL A 117 13.14 -6.49 0.84
CA VAL A 117 13.88 -5.36 0.25
C VAL A 117 12.86 -4.43 -0.39
N GLY A 118 12.38 -3.46 0.39
CA GLY A 118 11.51 -2.40 -0.13
C GLY A 118 12.33 -1.17 -0.55
N ASN A 119 12.07 -0.65 -1.74
CA ASN A 119 12.71 0.58 -2.26
C ASN A 119 11.69 1.68 -2.56
N VAL A 120 10.51 1.60 -1.98
CA VAL A 120 9.40 2.57 -2.15
C VAL A 120 8.99 3.12 -0.80
N GLY A 121 9.06 4.45 -0.65
CA GLY A 121 8.47 5.14 0.50
C GLY A 121 6.95 5.02 0.46
N TYR A 122 6.30 4.86 1.60
CA TYR A 122 4.87 4.59 1.67
C TYR A 122 4.20 5.39 2.78
N PHE A 123 3.21 6.21 2.41
CA PHE A 123 2.46 7.09 3.31
C PHE A 123 0.96 7.04 2.95
N PRO A 124 0.27 5.96 3.25
CA PRO A 124 -1.12 5.78 2.80
C PRO A 124 -2.06 6.80 3.45
N ASP A 125 -1.88 7.07 4.74
CA ASP A 125 -2.81 7.86 5.54
C ASP A 125 -2.17 8.98 6.36
N ALA A 126 -0.94 9.40 6.04
CA ALA A 126 -0.27 10.49 6.73
C ALA A 126 -1.04 11.82 6.59
N PHE A 127 -1.28 12.51 7.72
CA PHE A 127 -2.03 13.78 7.76
C PHE A 127 -1.20 14.99 7.32
N GLY A 128 0.01 14.75 6.86
CA GLY A 128 0.93 15.71 6.29
C GLY A 128 2.27 15.04 6.04
N ASN A 129 2.96 15.43 4.97
CA ASN A 129 4.29 14.91 4.65
C ASN A 129 5.28 16.07 4.68
N ALA A 130 6.40 15.87 5.38
CA ALA A 130 7.44 16.89 5.50
C ALA A 130 8.10 17.14 4.13
N GLY A 131 8.28 18.41 3.78
CA GLY A 131 8.89 18.78 2.50
C GLY A 131 10.31 18.23 2.30
N GLN A 132 11.00 17.84 3.38
CA GLN A 132 12.33 17.24 3.34
C GLN A 132 12.29 15.72 3.06
N MET A 133 11.13 15.10 3.04
CA MET A 133 11.01 13.64 2.93
C MET A 133 11.64 13.03 1.67
N PRO A 134 11.57 13.63 0.47
CA PRO A 134 12.29 13.12 -0.68
C PRO A 134 13.80 12.96 -0.46
N GLN A 135 14.43 13.88 0.26
CA GLN A 135 15.84 13.79 0.62
C GLN A 135 16.11 12.60 1.55
N VAL A 136 15.31 12.45 2.61
CA VAL A 136 15.45 11.35 3.58
C VAL A 136 15.27 10.00 2.90
N LEU A 137 14.21 9.85 2.13
CA LEU A 137 13.92 8.60 1.40
C LEU A 137 15.01 8.27 0.37
N LYS A 138 15.51 9.27 -0.37
CA LYS A 138 16.57 9.04 -1.36
C LYS A 138 17.89 8.62 -0.70
N GLN A 139 18.24 9.21 0.44
CA GLN A 139 19.41 8.82 1.22
C GLN A 139 19.28 7.40 1.81
N ALA A 140 18.06 6.96 2.08
CA ALA A 140 17.75 5.59 2.50
C ALA A 140 17.67 4.59 1.32
N GLY A 141 17.91 5.04 0.08
CA GLY A 141 17.92 4.17 -1.11
C GLY A 141 16.56 3.96 -1.76
N MET A 142 15.53 4.73 -1.40
CA MET A 142 14.23 4.65 -2.06
C MET A 142 14.30 5.23 -3.47
N ASP A 143 13.58 4.61 -4.40
CA ASP A 143 13.50 5.03 -5.80
C ASP A 143 12.21 5.78 -6.13
N ALA A 144 11.17 5.59 -5.34
CA ALA A 144 9.86 6.23 -5.50
C ALA A 144 9.17 6.37 -4.15
N VAL A 145 8.06 7.09 -4.16
CA VAL A 145 7.18 7.23 -2.99
C VAL A 145 5.72 7.16 -3.41
N VAL A 146 4.91 6.51 -2.58
CA VAL A 146 3.46 6.40 -2.77
C VAL A 146 2.77 6.99 -1.54
N PHE A 147 1.75 7.79 -1.74
CA PHE A 147 1.03 8.46 -0.66
C PHE A 147 -0.47 8.57 -0.95
N GLY A 148 -1.27 8.50 0.11
CA GLY A 148 -2.72 8.66 0.03
C GLY A 148 -3.15 10.12 0.11
N ARG A 149 -2.56 10.87 1.03
CA ARG A 149 -2.85 12.29 1.33
C ARG A 149 -1.62 13.01 1.91
N GLY A 150 -1.82 14.21 2.42
CA GLY A 150 -0.78 14.95 3.12
C GLY A 150 0.21 15.70 2.23
N VAL A 151 0.07 15.64 0.91
CA VAL A 151 0.91 16.35 -0.07
C VAL A 151 0.16 17.47 -0.77
N LYS A 152 -1.17 17.42 -0.77
CA LYS A 152 -2.06 18.44 -1.31
C LYS A 152 -3.44 18.31 -0.66
N PRO A 153 -4.25 19.36 -0.68
CA PRO A 153 -5.64 19.27 -0.26
C PRO A 153 -6.38 18.20 -1.08
N ILE A 154 -7.20 17.43 -0.38
CA ILE A 154 -8.13 16.48 -0.96
C ILE A 154 -9.54 16.85 -0.51
N GLY A 155 -10.54 16.53 -1.33
CA GLY A 155 -11.94 16.78 -1.02
C GLY A 155 -12.49 15.86 0.09
N PRO A 156 -13.74 16.04 0.47
CA PRO A 156 -14.44 15.09 1.32
C PRO A 156 -14.34 13.67 0.75
N ASN A 157 -14.27 12.67 1.61
CA ASN A 157 -14.09 11.26 1.23
C ASN A 157 -12.73 10.96 0.54
N ASN A 158 -11.73 11.80 0.76
CA ASN A 158 -10.38 11.62 0.20
C ASN A 158 -10.35 11.58 -1.34
N GLU A 159 -11.33 12.18 -1.98
CA GLU A 159 -11.34 12.32 -3.44
C GLU A 159 -10.34 13.39 -3.88
N VAL A 160 -9.62 13.12 -4.95
CA VAL A 160 -8.82 14.11 -5.65
C VAL A 160 -9.78 14.97 -6.46
N THR A 161 -10.02 16.19 -6.01
CA THR A 161 -10.93 17.13 -6.68
C THR A 161 -10.13 18.17 -7.47
N GLY A 162 -10.70 18.72 -8.56
CA GLY A 162 -10.04 19.74 -9.39
C GLY A 162 -10.11 21.14 -8.75
N GLY A 163 -8.96 21.80 -8.57
CA GLY A 163 -8.88 23.15 -8.01
C GLY A 163 -7.44 23.70 -8.02
N GLN A 164 -7.29 24.95 -7.59
CA GLN A 164 -5.98 25.63 -7.67
C GLN A 164 -4.87 25.04 -6.79
N TYR A 165 -5.23 24.21 -5.80
CA TYR A 165 -4.30 23.55 -4.87
C TYR A 165 -4.12 22.06 -5.16
N GLU A 166 -4.61 21.57 -6.29
CA GLU A 166 -4.65 20.16 -6.62
C GLU A 166 -3.75 19.83 -7.79
N SER A 167 -3.16 18.65 -7.77
CA SER A 167 -2.55 18.10 -8.97
C SER A 167 -3.64 17.53 -9.87
N THR A 168 -3.56 17.80 -11.15
CA THR A 168 -4.37 17.11 -12.15
C THR A 168 -3.84 15.71 -12.46
N TYR A 169 -2.71 15.33 -11.83
CA TYR A 169 -2.02 14.09 -12.08
C TYR A 169 -1.78 13.33 -10.79
N SER A 170 -1.96 12.01 -10.83
CA SER A 170 -1.59 11.09 -9.73
C SER A 170 -0.07 10.88 -9.67
N GLU A 171 0.62 10.90 -10.81
CA GLU A 171 2.06 10.79 -10.86
C GLU A 171 2.71 12.16 -10.93
N MET A 172 3.75 12.37 -10.12
CA MET A 172 4.46 13.64 -10.03
C MET A 172 5.93 13.46 -9.63
N MET A 173 6.73 14.50 -9.81
CA MET A 173 8.05 14.59 -9.19
C MET A 173 7.92 15.37 -7.88
N TRP A 174 8.15 14.69 -6.75
CA TRP A 174 8.20 15.34 -5.46
C TRP A 174 9.62 15.82 -5.17
N ALA A 175 9.77 17.10 -4.86
CA ALA A 175 11.06 17.73 -4.63
C ALA A 175 11.19 18.27 -3.21
N SER A 176 12.32 18.02 -2.57
CA SER A 176 12.70 18.63 -1.30
C SER A 176 13.45 19.94 -1.47
N PRO A 177 13.58 20.75 -0.39
CA PRO A 177 14.25 22.07 -0.45
C PRO A 177 15.71 22.03 -0.90
N ASP A 178 16.41 20.91 -0.70
CA ASP A 178 17.79 20.70 -1.18
C ASP A 178 17.89 20.39 -2.67
N GLY A 179 16.75 20.29 -3.37
CA GLY A 179 16.66 19.93 -4.79
C GLY A 179 16.59 18.43 -5.09
N THR A 180 16.68 17.56 -4.10
CA THR A 180 16.46 16.12 -4.26
C THR A 180 15.04 15.85 -4.78
N LYS A 181 14.92 14.95 -5.75
CA LYS A 181 13.63 14.60 -6.35
C LYS A 181 13.42 13.10 -6.37
N LEU A 182 12.18 12.68 -6.10
CA LEU A 182 11.71 11.31 -6.26
C LEU A 182 10.41 11.29 -7.06
N PRO A 183 10.20 10.27 -7.92
CA PRO A 183 8.89 9.98 -8.45
C PRO A 183 7.90 9.73 -7.31
N GLY A 184 6.76 10.40 -7.35
CA GLY A 184 5.70 10.26 -6.38
C GLY A 184 4.40 9.82 -7.04
N ILE A 185 3.68 8.91 -6.40
CA ILE A 185 2.37 8.44 -6.83
C ILE A 185 1.37 8.76 -5.73
N LEU A 186 0.43 9.65 -6.02
CA LEU A 186 -0.73 9.87 -5.17
C LEU A 186 -1.82 8.87 -5.58
N PHE A 187 -2.37 8.12 -4.63
CA PHE A 187 -3.48 7.24 -4.89
C PHE A 187 -4.68 8.03 -5.44
N ALA A 188 -4.96 7.85 -6.72
CA ALA A 188 -6.17 8.39 -7.31
C ALA A 188 -7.40 7.74 -6.65
N ASN A 189 -8.29 8.55 -6.09
CA ASN A 189 -9.48 8.08 -5.38
C ASN A 189 -9.18 7.20 -4.16
N TRP A 190 -8.10 7.52 -3.42
CA TRP A 190 -7.73 6.90 -2.15
C TRP A 190 -7.08 5.51 -2.26
N TYR A 191 -6.55 5.00 -1.13
CA TYR A 191 -5.92 3.68 -1.06
C TYR A 191 -6.91 2.50 -0.99
N ASN A 192 -8.19 2.74 -1.24
CA ASN A 192 -9.22 1.72 -1.40
C ASN A 192 -9.89 1.76 -2.79
N ASN A 193 -9.22 2.37 -3.75
CA ASN A 193 -9.77 2.57 -5.09
C ASN A 193 -10.06 1.27 -5.85
N GLY A 194 -9.46 0.14 -5.46
CA GLY A 194 -9.68 -1.20 -6.00
C GLY A 194 -10.29 -2.20 -5.00
N VAL A 195 -10.93 -1.71 -3.91
CA VAL A 195 -11.51 -2.56 -2.85
C VAL A 195 -12.75 -3.31 -3.32
N GLU A 196 -12.95 -4.53 -2.79
CA GLU A 196 -14.18 -5.33 -2.98
C GLU A 196 -14.56 -5.52 -4.45
N ILE A 197 -13.66 -6.08 -5.24
CA ILE A 197 -13.92 -6.41 -6.64
C ILE A 197 -15.07 -7.44 -6.67
N PRO A 198 -16.18 -7.17 -7.39
CA PRO A 198 -17.29 -8.11 -7.48
C PRO A 198 -16.90 -9.45 -8.14
N VAL A 199 -17.47 -10.55 -7.64
CA VAL A 199 -17.24 -11.90 -8.19
C VAL A 199 -18.09 -12.16 -9.43
N ASP A 200 -19.29 -11.54 -9.50
CA ASP A 200 -20.16 -11.64 -10.68
C ASP A 200 -19.54 -10.84 -11.84
N GLU A 201 -19.45 -11.45 -13.01
CA GLU A 201 -18.81 -10.89 -14.20
C GLU A 201 -19.48 -9.58 -14.66
N ALA A 202 -20.81 -9.53 -14.64
CA ALA A 202 -21.55 -8.33 -15.07
C ALA A 202 -21.37 -7.17 -14.09
N GLU A 203 -21.35 -7.47 -12.79
CA GLU A 203 -21.07 -6.48 -11.73
C GLU A 203 -19.60 -6.05 -11.80
N ALA A 204 -18.66 -6.96 -12.00
CA ALA A 204 -17.24 -6.67 -12.16
C ALA A 204 -16.98 -5.75 -13.35
N LYS A 205 -17.66 -5.97 -14.48
CA LYS A 205 -17.56 -5.08 -15.64
C LYS A 205 -17.98 -3.65 -15.30
N VAL A 206 -19.12 -3.47 -14.66
CA VAL A 206 -19.61 -2.14 -14.26
C VAL A 206 -18.65 -1.47 -13.26
N TYR A 207 -18.14 -2.26 -12.32
CA TYR A 207 -17.15 -1.82 -11.33
C TYR A 207 -15.88 -1.32 -12.04
N TRP A 208 -15.28 -2.11 -12.94
CA TRP A 208 -14.07 -1.74 -13.64
C TRP A 208 -14.26 -0.57 -14.58
N ASP A 209 -15.35 -0.52 -15.34
CA ASP A 209 -15.66 0.60 -16.23
C ASP A 209 -15.64 1.93 -15.46
N LYS A 210 -16.24 1.96 -14.27
CA LYS A 210 -16.24 3.13 -13.39
C LYS A 210 -14.85 3.41 -12.79
N LYS A 211 -14.21 2.41 -12.15
CA LYS A 211 -12.93 2.58 -11.45
C LYS A 211 -11.81 3.01 -12.39
N LEU A 212 -11.75 2.41 -13.58
CA LEU A 212 -10.74 2.78 -14.58
C LEU A 212 -11.01 4.19 -15.16
N ALA A 213 -12.27 4.54 -15.42
CA ALA A 213 -12.61 5.88 -15.86
C ALA A 213 -12.22 6.95 -14.82
N ASP A 214 -12.47 6.68 -13.54
CA ASP A 214 -12.11 7.59 -12.45
C ASP A 214 -10.59 7.72 -12.29
N ALA A 215 -9.83 6.62 -12.34
CA ALA A 215 -8.37 6.66 -12.25
C ALA A 215 -7.73 7.36 -13.45
N ARG A 216 -8.23 7.13 -14.66
CA ARG A 216 -7.72 7.75 -15.90
C ARG A 216 -7.83 9.28 -15.90
N LYS A 217 -8.75 9.88 -15.14
CA LYS A 217 -8.87 11.34 -15.02
C LYS A 217 -7.60 12.00 -14.47
N PHE A 218 -6.85 11.26 -13.65
CA PHE A 218 -5.67 11.77 -12.95
C PHE A 218 -4.36 11.16 -13.43
N ALA A 219 -4.42 10.09 -14.23
CA ALA A 219 -3.23 9.40 -14.72
C ALA A 219 -2.47 10.24 -15.76
N ALA A 220 -1.18 10.46 -15.53
CA ALA A 220 -0.25 11.05 -16.48
C ALA A 220 0.35 9.99 -17.43
N THR A 221 0.17 8.72 -17.12
CA THR A 221 0.71 7.58 -17.85
C THR A 221 -0.39 6.58 -18.24
N HIS A 222 -0.01 5.48 -18.87
CA HIS A 222 -0.90 4.35 -19.14
C HIS A 222 -0.82 3.26 -18.05
N GLN A 223 -0.21 3.59 -16.90
CA GLN A 223 -0.12 2.69 -15.75
C GLN A 223 -1.12 3.16 -14.69
N LEU A 224 -2.02 2.29 -14.27
CA LEU A 224 -3.01 2.60 -13.24
C LEU A 224 -2.76 1.73 -12.02
N LEU A 225 -2.79 2.35 -10.83
CA LEU A 225 -2.60 1.65 -9.56
C LEU A 225 -3.95 1.51 -8.85
N MET A 226 -4.34 0.28 -8.58
CA MET A 226 -5.56 -0.08 -7.87
C MET A 226 -5.21 -0.80 -6.56
N MET A 227 -5.63 -0.22 -5.45
CA MET A 227 -5.40 -0.75 -4.12
C MET A 227 -6.60 -1.59 -3.68
N ASN A 228 -6.42 -2.91 -3.64
CA ASN A 228 -7.44 -3.86 -3.23
C ASN A 228 -7.36 -4.12 -1.74
N GLY A 229 -7.98 -3.26 -0.97
CA GLY A 229 -8.01 -3.28 0.48
C GLY A 229 -8.45 -1.94 1.06
N CYS A 230 -8.55 -1.86 2.37
CA CYS A 230 -8.89 -0.68 3.15
C CYS A 230 -8.41 -0.88 4.60
N ASP A 231 -8.86 -0.03 5.54
CA ASP A 231 -8.52 -0.11 6.97
C ASP A 231 -8.98 -1.44 7.56
N HIS A 232 -8.02 -2.20 8.12
CA HIS A 232 -8.26 -3.50 8.78
C HIS A 232 -9.06 -4.52 7.93
N GLN A 233 -9.02 -4.37 6.63
CA GLN A 233 -9.78 -5.23 5.73
C GLN A 233 -9.10 -6.59 5.58
N PRO A 234 -9.86 -7.71 5.59
CA PRO A 234 -9.31 -9.03 5.31
C PRO A 234 -8.88 -9.15 3.85
N LEU A 235 -8.00 -10.12 3.58
CA LEU A 235 -7.66 -10.51 2.21
C LEU A 235 -8.92 -10.90 1.43
N GLN A 236 -9.08 -10.34 0.23
CA GLN A 236 -10.12 -10.79 -0.70
C GLN A 236 -9.76 -12.18 -1.24
N LYS A 237 -10.49 -13.20 -0.80
CA LYS A 237 -10.13 -14.62 -1.06
C LYS A 237 -10.13 -14.99 -2.54
N ASP A 238 -11.05 -14.40 -3.30
CA ASP A 238 -11.24 -14.72 -4.71
C ASP A 238 -10.39 -13.89 -5.68
N ILE A 239 -9.46 -13.09 -5.15
CA ILE A 239 -8.69 -12.11 -5.94
C ILE A 239 -8.00 -12.73 -7.17
N THR A 240 -7.45 -13.92 -7.05
CA THR A 240 -6.78 -14.62 -8.15
C THR A 240 -7.76 -14.97 -9.27
N CYS A 241 -8.92 -15.54 -8.93
CA CYS A 241 -9.97 -15.88 -9.91
C CYS A 241 -10.51 -14.65 -10.63
N LEU A 242 -10.68 -13.52 -9.90
CA LEU A 242 -11.21 -12.27 -10.43
C LEU A 242 -10.29 -11.61 -11.46
N LEU A 243 -8.98 -11.79 -11.33
CA LEU A 243 -8.01 -11.27 -12.30
C LEU A 243 -8.10 -11.99 -13.63
N TYR A 244 -8.36 -13.30 -13.64
CA TYR A 244 -8.53 -14.08 -14.88
C TYR A 244 -9.82 -13.75 -15.61
N THR A 245 -10.93 -13.59 -14.90
CA THR A 245 -12.22 -13.21 -15.51
C THR A 245 -12.20 -11.82 -16.12
N SER A 246 -11.41 -10.91 -15.59
CA SER A 246 -11.28 -9.55 -16.12
C SER A 246 -10.39 -9.48 -17.37
N ASP A 247 -9.37 -10.31 -17.47
CA ASP A 247 -8.44 -10.35 -18.63
C ASP A 247 -9.09 -11.01 -19.86
N ALA A 248 -10.03 -11.93 -19.64
CA ALA A 248 -10.80 -12.60 -20.71
C ALA A 248 -11.87 -11.71 -21.37
N ALA A 249 -12.18 -10.56 -20.77
CA ALA A 249 -13.18 -9.62 -21.30
C ALA A 249 -12.58 -8.57 -22.27
N ASP A 250 -11.27 -8.55 -22.48
CA ASP A 250 -10.54 -7.61 -23.37
C ASP A 250 -10.22 -8.22 -24.77
N ASP A 251 -10.66 -9.45 -25.07
CA ASP A 251 -10.67 -10.07 -26.40
C ASP A 251 -12.07 -9.91 -27.05
#